data_b1b172784760091235e04aa75adfa3ca
#
_entry.id   b1b172784760091235e04aa75adfa3ca
#
_cell.length_a   1.000
_cell.length_b   1.000
_cell.length_c   1.000
_cell.angle_alpha   90.00
_cell.angle_beta   90.00
_cell.angle_gamma   90.00
#
_symmetry.space_group_name_H-M   'P 1'
#
loop_
_entity.id
_entity.type
_entity.pdbx_description
1 polymer ?
#
loop_
_entity_poly.entity_id
_entity_poly.type
_entity_poly.pdbx_seq_one_letter_code
_entity_poly.pdbx_strand_id
1 'polypeptide(L)'
;MPDQMLSSSRSYATKLVAVIVSFNRCEHLKQGVSAVLDEPVSGLVVVDNGSSDGSREWLASLEDSRLRVILPERNLGGAGGFEVGFKKALEAFDPDWLVCFDDDARPAPGALAAFLEQDLEGIDGAAAAVYYPDGSICEMNRPSWNPFWHVRLLCKTVLGTLTGRSRGGFHLADRHYREARVDIDSSSFVGCFVRAEAVRSIGLPRGELFIYGDDIIYTLSLRKSGSRHVFLPSIRFIHDCSADLRGNARIAPLWKAFYAYRNGLVMYRVAAGGWFPFVLPVKLLSWLFAVRHYPEKRRYLHLCWSALRDALRKRPSCSHEELVRRYP
;
A
#
# COMPACT_ATOMS: atom_id res chain seq x y z
N MET A 1 -47.41 1.27 34.15
CA MET A 1 -46.61 0.35 33.29
C MET A 1 -46.08 1.16 32.12
N PRO A 2 -44.78 1.50 32.05
CA PRO A 2 -44.23 2.09 30.85
C PRO A 2 -43.69 0.97 29.95
N ASP A 3 -44.09 1.05 28.67
CA ASP A 3 -43.67 0.25 27.56
C ASP A 3 -42.14 0.27 27.40
N GLN A 4 -41.53 -0.89 27.55
CA GLN A 4 -40.14 -1.08 27.09
C GLN A 4 -40.16 -1.21 25.58
N MET A 5 -39.91 -0.12 24.86
CA MET A 5 -39.49 -0.18 23.46
C MET A 5 -38.12 -0.86 23.41
N LEU A 6 -38.12 -2.13 23.16
CA LEU A 6 -36.96 -2.89 22.71
C LEU A 6 -36.58 -2.34 21.31
N SER A 7 -35.60 -1.45 21.27
CA SER A 7 -34.93 -1.09 20.03
C SER A 7 -34.17 -2.35 19.55
N SER A 8 -34.78 -3.12 18.66
CA SER A 8 -34.07 -4.14 17.91
C SER A 8 -33.07 -3.43 16.99
N SER A 9 -31.84 -3.23 17.45
CA SER A 9 -30.73 -2.90 16.58
C SER A 9 -30.57 -4.12 15.64
N ARG A 10 -31.08 -4.01 14.40
CA ARG A 10 -30.70 -4.91 13.34
C ARG A 10 -29.19 -4.79 13.20
N SER A 11 -28.47 -5.77 13.72
CA SER A 11 -27.05 -5.97 13.39
C SER A 11 -26.98 -6.28 11.91
N TYR A 12 -26.80 -5.26 11.07
CA TYR A 12 -26.40 -5.47 9.69
C TYR A 12 -25.00 -6.08 9.75
N ALA A 13 -24.83 -7.24 9.14
CA ALA A 13 -23.51 -7.84 9.04
C ALA A 13 -22.53 -6.86 8.37
N THR A 14 -21.36 -6.63 8.97
CA THR A 14 -20.32 -5.72 8.46
C THR A 14 -19.96 -6.10 7.04
N LYS A 15 -20.08 -5.16 6.11
CA LYS A 15 -19.77 -5.36 4.70
C LYS A 15 -18.27 -5.13 4.45
N LEU A 16 -17.55 -6.20 4.14
CA LEU A 16 -16.16 -6.18 3.73
C LEU A 16 -16.06 -6.36 2.20
N VAL A 17 -15.37 -5.46 1.52
CA VAL A 17 -15.10 -5.55 0.08
C VAL A 17 -13.60 -5.59 -0.17
N ALA A 18 -13.14 -6.58 -0.95
CA ALA A 18 -11.75 -6.70 -1.34
C ALA A 18 -11.47 -5.96 -2.66
N VAL A 19 -10.26 -5.41 -2.77
CA VAL A 19 -9.73 -4.76 -3.99
C VAL A 19 -8.39 -5.37 -4.33
N ILE A 20 -8.29 -5.97 -5.53
CA ILE A 20 -7.06 -6.55 -6.09
C ILE A 20 -6.65 -5.74 -7.31
N VAL A 21 -5.37 -5.39 -7.40
CA VAL A 21 -4.77 -4.77 -8.59
C VAL A 21 -3.82 -5.75 -9.24
N SER A 22 -3.99 -5.99 -10.56
CA SER A 22 -3.22 -7.00 -11.28
C SER A 22 -2.60 -6.46 -12.57
N PHE A 23 -1.42 -6.99 -12.92
CA PHE A 23 -0.78 -6.75 -14.19
C PHE A 23 0.13 -7.92 -14.60
N ASN A 24 -0.28 -8.70 -15.62
CA ASN A 24 0.50 -9.81 -16.19
C ASN A 24 0.95 -10.87 -15.16
N ARG A 25 0.03 -11.34 -14.30
CA ARG A 25 0.26 -12.38 -13.31
C ARG A 25 -0.97 -13.27 -13.12
N CYS A 26 -1.47 -13.85 -14.23
CA CYS A 26 -2.70 -14.62 -14.28
C CYS A 26 -2.80 -15.71 -13.19
N GLU A 27 -1.76 -16.49 -12.98
CA GLU A 27 -1.80 -17.61 -12.03
C GLU A 27 -1.84 -17.14 -10.57
N HIS A 28 -1.14 -16.07 -10.22
CA HIS A 28 -1.23 -15.47 -8.89
C HIS A 28 -2.61 -14.83 -8.67
N LEU A 29 -3.10 -14.10 -9.67
CA LEU A 29 -4.43 -13.50 -9.64
C LEU A 29 -5.53 -14.54 -9.40
N LYS A 30 -5.45 -15.72 -10.06
CA LYS A 30 -6.39 -16.83 -9.84
C LYS A 30 -6.41 -17.27 -8.38
N GLN A 31 -5.23 -17.42 -7.77
CA GLN A 31 -5.11 -17.80 -6.36
C GLN A 31 -5.68 -16.72 -5.43
N GLY A 32 -5.39 -15.44 -5.70
CA GLY A 32 -5.90 -14.32 -4.90
C GLY A 32 -7.43 -14.19 -4.98
N VAL A 33 -8.01 -14.27 -6.17
CA VAL A 33 -9.46 -14.20 -6.40
C VAL A 33 -10.16 -15.37 -5.72
N SER A 34 -9.66 -16.62 -5.91
CA SER A 34 -10.24 -17.80 -5.24
C SER A 34 -10.19 -17.64 -3.72
N ALA A 35 -9.04 -17.28 -3.16
CA ALA A 35 -8.87 -17.10 -1.72
C ALA A 35 -9.85 -16.07 -1.13
N VAL A 36 -10.19 -15.01 -1.87
CA VAL A 36 -11.17 -14.00 -1.44
C VAL A 36 -12.60 -14.52 -1.55
N LEU A 37 -12.94 -15.16 -2.68
CA LEU A 37 -14.32 -15.64 -2.92
C LEU A 37 -14.71 -16.80 -2.02
N ASP A 38 -13.74 -17.53 -1.46
CA ASP A 38 -13.95 -18.56 -0.45
C ASP A 38 -14.22 -17.99 0.97
N GLU A 39 -14.07 -16.67 1.14
CA GLU A 39 -14.26 -15.96 2.40
C GLU A 39 -15.58 -15.17 2.43
N PRO A 40 -16.09 -14.77 3.62
CA PRO A 40 -17.38 -14.08 3.76
C PRO A 40 -17.30 -12.60 3.38
N VAL A 41 -16.85 -12.28 2.15
CA VAL A 41 -16.82 -10.93 1.62
C VAL A 41 -18.13 -10.55 0.95
N SER A 42 -18.50 -9.27 1.06
CA SER A 42 -19.67 -8.69 0.39
C SER A 42 -19.42 -8.38 -1.09
N GLY A 43 -18.15 -8.25 -1.47
CA GLY A 43 -17.76 -8.00 -2.84
C GLY A 43 -16.25 -8.07 -3.07
N LEU A 44 -15.88 -8.22 -4.33
CA LEU A 44 -14.53 -8.23 -4.82
C LEU A 44 -14.44 -7.34 -6.06
N VAL A 45 -13.52 -6.37 -6.04
CA VAL A 45 -13.16 -5.56 -7.20
C VAL A 45 -11.78 -6.00 -7.68
N VAL A 46 -11.66 -6.40 -8.93
CA VAL A 46 -10.39 -6.69 -9.58
C VAL A 46 -10.11 -5.63 -10.63
N VAL A 47 -8.97 -4.98 -10.53
CA VAL A 47 -8.49 -4.02 -11.54
C VAL A 47 -7.36 -4.68 -12.32
N ASP A 48 -7.62 -5.03 -13.58
CA ASP A 48 -6.60 -5.55 -14.48
C ASP A 48 -6.00 -4.41 -15.29
N ASN A 49 -4.78 -4.04 -14.97
CA ASN A 49 -4.07 -2.89 -15.53
C ASN A 49 -3.57 -3.08 -16.98
N GLY A 50 -4.27 -3.86 -17.78
CA GLY A 50 -3.91 -4.07 -19.18
C GLY A 50 -3.07 -5.32 -19.41
N SER A 51 -3.38 -6.41 -18.72
CA SER A 51 -2.70 -7.69 -18.88
C SER A 51 -2.89 -8.27 -20.29
N SER A 52 -1.90 -9.02 -20.74
CA SER A 52 -1.85 -9.74 -22.02
C SER A 52 -1.52 -11.23 -21.86
N ASP A 53 -1.61 -11.75 -20.63
CA ASP A 53 -1.21 -13.11 -20.26
C ASP A 53 -2.39 -14.07 -20.05
N GLY A 54 -3.59 -13.71 -20.54
CA GLY A 54 -4.82 -14.47 -20.34
C GLY A 54 -5.63 -14.09 -19.10
N SER A 55 -5.16 -13.14 -18.29
CA SER A 55 -5.88 -12.67 -17.09
C SER A 55 -7.27 -12.14 -17.42
N ARG A 56 -7.41 -11.37 -18.52
CA ARG A 56 -8.67 -10.74 -18.94
C ARG A 56 -9.71 -11.75 -19.37
N GLU A 57 -9.30 -12.71 -20.18
CA GLU A 57 -10.14 -13.79 -20.68
C GLU A 57 -10.62 -14.65 -19.51
N TRP A 58 -9.73 -14.96 -18.58
CA TRP A 58 -10.08 -15.70 -17.39
C TRP A 58 -11.06 -14.93 -16.51
N LEU A 59 -10.81 -13.64 -16.21
CA LEU A 59 -11.73 -12.82 -15.43
C LEU A 59 -13.10 -12.72 -16.05
N ALA A 60 -13.17 -12.63 -17.39
CA ALA A 60 -14.45 -12.59 -18.13
C ALA A 60 -15.23 -13.91 -18.07
N SER A 61 -14.55 -15.04 -17.77
CA SER A 61 -15.20 -16.35 -17.63
C SER A 61 -15.78 -16.62 -16.23
N LEU A 62 -15.51 -15.74 -15.27
CA LEU A 62 -16.00 -15.91 -13.92
C LEU A 62 -17.45 -15.43 -13.76
N GLU A 63 -18.29 -16.27 -13.17
CA GLU A 63 -19.67 -15.97 -12.84
C GLU A 63 -19.86 -15.91 -11.33
N ASP A 64 -19.53 -14.78 -10.68
CA ASP A 64 -19.81 -14.51 -9.27
C ASP A 64 -20.45 -13.13 -9.13
N SER A 65 -21.62 -13.08 -8.51
CA SER A 65 -22.41 -11.85 -8.32
C SER A 65 -21.66 -10.81 -7.47
N ARG A 66 -20.70 -11.22 -6.65
CA ARG A 66 -19.84 -10.39 -5.83
C ARG A 66 -18.68 -9.77 -6.61
N LEU A 67 -18.33 -10.30 -7.78
CA LEU A 67 -17.17 -9.84 -8.57
C LEU A 67 -17.52 -8.62 -9.43
N ARG A 68 -16.62 -7.63 -9.42
CA ARG A 68 -16.60 -6.51 -10.37
C ARG A 68 -15.21 -6.39 -10.95
N VAL A 69 -15.10 -6.44 -12.27
CA VAL A 69 -13.83 -6.30 -12.99
C VAL A 69 -13.75 -4.92 -13.62
N ILE A 70 -12.60 -4.27 -13.50
CA ILE A 70 -12.27 -3.00 -14.16
C ILE A 70 -11.13 -3.28 -15.12
N LEU A 71 -11.30 -2.89 -16.37
CA LEU A 71 -10.32 -3.02 -17.45
C LEU A 71 -9.96 -1.63 -17.98
N PRO A 72 -9.01 -0.92 -17.37
CA PRO A 72 -8.58 0.37 -17.87
C PRO A 72 -8.03 0.27 -19.31
N GLU A 73 -8.17 1.34 -20.07
CA GLU A 73 -7.64 1.42 -21.45
C GLU A 73 -6.11 1.39 -21.51
N ARG A 74 -5.44 1.76 -20.40
CA ARG A 74 -4.00 1.79 -20.26
C ARG A 74 -3.58 1.35 -18.86
N ASN A 75 -2.31 0.97 -18.69
CA ASN A 75 -1.75 0.68 -17.39
C ASN A 75 -1.69 1.96 -16.53
N LEU A 76 -2.42 1.95 -15.41
CA LEU A 76 -2.48 3.04 -14.44
C LEU A 76 -1.40 2.93 -13.35
N GLY A 77 -0.60 1.85 -13.35
CA GLY A 77 0.26 1.48 -12.23
C GLY A 77 -0.53 0.97 -11.03
N GLY A 78 0.16 0.49 -10.01
CA GLY A 78 -0.49 0.02 -8.77
C GLY A 78 -1.32 1.11 -8.11
N ALA A 79 -0.76 2.31 -7.96
CA ALA A 79 -1.44 3.45 -7.35
C ALA A 79 -2.74 3.82 -8.05
N GLY A 80 -2.74 3.91 -9.38
CA GLY A 80 -3.94 4.21 -10.16
C GLY A 80 -4.95 3.06 -10.16
N GLY A 81 -4.45 1.82 -10.11
CA GLY A 81 -5.30 0.64 -9.93
C GLY A 81 -6.06 0.69 -8.61
N PHE A 82 -5.38 0.99 -7.50
CA PHE A 82 -6.04 1.14 -6.20
C PHE A 82 -7.00 2.35 -6.17
N GLU A 83 -6.66 3.48 -6.81
CA GLU A 83 -7.58 4.62 -6.90
C GLU A 83 -8.91 4.22 -7.53
N VAL A 84 -8.88 3.61 -8.73
CA VAL A 84 -10.11 3.22 -9.44
C VAL A 84 -10.81 2.04 -8.77
N GLY A 85 -10.06 1.13 -8.17
CA GLY A 85 -10.57 -0.01 -7.41
C GLY A 85 -11.35 0.41 -6.18
N PHE A 86 -10.79 1.31 -5.36
CA PHE A 86 -11.46 1.87 -4.18
C PHE A 86 -12.73 2.63 -4.57
N LYS A 87 -12.63 3.47 -5.61
CA LYS A 87 -13.80 4.19 -6.13
C LYS A 87 -14.92 3.22 -6.51
N LYS A 88 -14.60 2.19 -7.28
CA LYS A 88 -15.59 1.20 -7.72
C LYS A 88 -16.18 0.40 -6.55
N ALA A 89 -15.35 0.04 -5.57
CA ALA A 89 -15.83 -0.68 -4.40
C ALA A 89 -16.84 0.15 -3.59
N LEU A 90 -16.56 1.43 -3.36
CA LEU A 90 -17.48 2.35 -2.70
C LEU A 90 -18.79 2.53 -3.47
N GLU A 91 -18.71 2.68 -4.80
CA GLU A 91 -19.89 2.90 -5.65
C GLU A 91 -20.78 1.66 -5.81
N ALA A 92 -20.16 0.47 -5.94
CA ALA A 92 -20.89 -0.74 -6.29
C ALA A 92 -21.45 -1.50 -5.09
N PHE A 93 -20.82 -1.38 -3.92
CA PHE A 93 -21.13 -2.23 -2.76
C PHE A 93 -21.52 -1.44 -1.52
N ASP A 94 -21.20 -0.14 -1.45
CA ASP A 94 -21.36 0.68 -0.24
C ASP A 94 -20.87 -0.07 1.02
N PRO A 95 -19.55 -0.37 1.09
CA PRO A 95 -18.98 -1.19 2.15
C PRO A 95 -18.82 -0.42 3.46
N ASP A 96 -18.66 -1.16 4.57
CA ASP A 96 -18.15 -0.63 5.83
C ASP A 96 -16.62 -0.61 5.83
N TRP A 97 -16.01 -1.65 5.25
CA TRP A 97 -14.56 -1.83 5.17
C TRP A 97 -14.11 -2.24 3.78
N LEU A 98 -12.95 -1.73 3.40
CA LEU A 98 -12.20 -2.18 2.24
C LEU A 98 -10.95 -2.94 2.71
N VAL A 99 -10.58 -4.01 2.02
CA VAL A 99 -9.26 -4.64 2.14
C VAL A 99 -8.59 -4.62 0.76
N CYS A 100 -7.31 -4.25 0.70
CA CYS A 100 -6.60 -4.16 -0.56
C CYS A 100 -5.26 -4.90 -0.54
N PHE A 101 -4.86 -5.42 -1.72
CA PHE A 101 -3.58 -6.11 -1.93
C PHE A 101 -3.28 -6.28 -3.42
N ASP A 102 -2.01 -6.57 -3.73
CA ASP A 102 -1.53 -6.85 -5.08
C ASP A 102 -1.86 -8.29 -5.50
N ASP A 103 -1.78 -8.58 -6.80
CA ASP A 103 -2.09 -9.89 -7.39
C ASP A 103 -1.22 -11.06 -6.91
N ASP A 104 0.01 -10.78 -6.39
CA ASP A 104 0.90 -11.78 -5.80
C ASP A 104 0.72 -11.95 -4.28
N ALA A 105 -0.33 -11.34 -3.73
CA ALA A 105 -0.71 -11.51 -2.34
C ALA A 105 -2.10 -12.11 -2.20
N ARG A 106 -2.38 -12.76 -1.06
CA ARG A 106 -3.69 -13.33 -0.75
C ARG A 106 -3.93 -13.47 0.75
N PRO A 107 -5.17 -13.43 1.23
CA PRO A 107 -5.47 -13.79 2.61
C PRO A 107 -5.14 -15.27 2.86
N ALA A 108 -4.65 -15.58 4.06
CA ALA A 108 -4.62 -16.96 4.53
C ALA A 108 -6.04 -17.44 4.79
N PRO A 109 -6.33 -18.74 4.69
CA PRO A 109 -7.67 -19.27 4.92
C PRO A 109 -8.26 -18.81 6.27
N GLY A 110 -9.47 -18.26 6.24
CA GLY A 110 -10.18 -17.74 7.41
C GLY A 110 -9.73 -16.34 7.85
N ALA A 111 -8.81 -15.69 7.16
CA ALA A 111 -8.26 -14.39 7.57
C ALA A 111 -9.30 -13.25 7.49
N LEU A 112 -10.13 -13.23 6.44
CA LEU A 112 -11.15 -12.20 6.30
C LEU A 112 -12.32 -12.43 7.24
N ALA A 113 -12.70 -13.70 7.49
CA ALA A 113 -13.66 -14.06 8.52
C ALA A 113 -13.18 -13.62 9.91
N ALA A 114 -11.92 -13.90 10.25
CA ALA A 114 -11.32 -13.49 11.51
C ALA A 114 -11.22 -11.96 11.65
N PHE A 115 -11.07 -11.21 10.56
CA PHE A 115 -11.13 -9.75 10.60
C PHE A 115 -12.53 -9.24 10.97
N LEU A 116 -13.58 -9.85 10.41
CA LEU A 116 -14.97 -9.47 10.70
C LEU A 116 -15.37 -9.75 12.15
N GLU A 117 -14.67 -10.66 12.84
CA GLU A 117 -14.87 -10.97 14.26
C GLU A 117 -14.09 -10.05 15.22
N GLN A 118 -13.21 -9.18 14.70
CA GLN A 118 -12.45 -8.25 15.53
C GLN A 118 -13.37 -7.18 16.14
N ASP A 119 -13.02 -6.75 17.36
CA ASP A 119 -13.52 -5.47 17.88
C ASP A 119 -12.82 -4.32 17.17
N LEU A 120 -13.55 -3.68 16.26
CA LEU A 120 -13.08 -2.59 15.39
C LEU A 120 -13.61 -1.22 15.83
N GLU A 121 -14.11 -1.09 17.05
CA GLU A 121 -14.59 0.19 17.58
C GLU A 121 -13.43 1.20 17.66
N GLY A 122 -13.64 2.40 17.15
CA GLY A 122 -12.64 3.47 17.12
C GLY A 122 -11.40 3.17 16.25
N ILE A 123 -11.47 2.15 15.36
CA ILE A 123 -10.41 1.83 14.41
C ILE A 123 -10.84 2.21 13.00
N ASP A 124 -10.01 2.92 12.26
CA ASP A 124 -10.27 3.40 10.90
C ASP A 124 -9.40 2.71 9.85
N GLY A 125 -8.29 2.12 10.27
CA GLY A 125 -7.41 1.33 9.42
C GLY A 125 -6.75 0.19 10.18
N ALA A 126 -6.49 -0.91 9.49
CA ALA A 126 -5.77 -2.04 10.04
C ALA A 126 -4.82 -2.66 9.00
N ALA A 127 -3.70 -3.18 9.46
CA ALA A 127 -2.74 -3.92 8.65
C ALA A 127 -2.66 -5.36 9.13
N ALA A 128 -2.71 -6.30 8.19
CA ALA A 128 -2.50 -7.71 8.43
C ALA A 128 -1.02 -8.04 8.65
N ALA A 129 -0.75 -9.18 9.27
CA ALA A 129 0.58 -9.77 9.32
C ALA A 129 0.87 -10.49 8.00
N VAL A 130 1.85 -9.99 7.26
CA VAL A 130 2.22 -10.52 5.95
C VAL A 130 3.43 -11.45 6.07
N TYR A 131 3.33 -12.61 5.46
CA TYR A 131 4.37 -13.63 5.46
C TYR A 131 4.74 -14.04 4.02
N TYR A 132 5.96 -14.49 3.83
CA TYR A 132 6.33 -15.20 2.61
C TYR A 132 5.70 -16.61 2.59
N PRO A 133 5.66 -17.30 1.44
CA PRO A 133 5.14 -18.68 1.34
C PRO A 133 5.85 -19.69 2.25
N ASP A 134 7.11 -19.42 2.62
CA ASP A 134 7.90 -20.24 3.56
C ASP A 134 7.54 -20.01 5.04
N GLY A 135 6.59 -19.11 5.33
CA GLY A 135 6.14 -18.76 6.67
C GLY A 135 7.02 -17.73 7.38
N SER A 136 8.10 -17.26 6.77
CA SER A 136 8.89 -16.15 7.33
C SER A 136 8.18 -14.81 7.14
N ILE A 137 8.43 -13.86 8.07
CA ILE A 137 7.83 -12.53 8.00
C ILE A 137 8.26 -11.80 6.74
N CYS A 138 7.32 -11.25 5.99
CA CYS A 138 7.60 -10.47 4.80
C CYS A 138 8.16 -9.09 5.19
N GLU A 139 9.48 -8.94 5.07
CA GLU A 139 10.19 -7.71 5.47
C GLU A 139 9.74 -6.47 4.71
N MET A 140 9.31 -6.64 3.46
CA MET A 140 8.85 -5.55 2.61
C MET A 140 7.53 -4.94 3.11
N ASN A 141 6.69 -5.74 3.76
CA ASN A 141 5.36 -5.35 4.22
C ASN A 141 5.32 -5.09 5.75
N ARG A 142 6.48 -4.97 6.41
CA ARG A 142 6.50 -4.65 7.85
C ARG A 142 5.84 -3.30 8.12
N PRO A 143 4.79 -3.24 8.94
CA PRO A 143 4.24 -1.97 9.38
C PRO A 143 5.27 -1.16 10.16
N SER A 144 5.07 0.14 10.23
CA SER A 144 6.04 1.02 10.88
C SER A 144 5.41 2.18 11.63
N TRP A 145 6.18 2.74 12.54
CA TRP A 145 5.93 4.05 13.13
C TRP A 145 6.65 5.13 12.34
N ASN A 146 6.08 6.33 12.29
CA ASN A 146 6.73 7.47 11.66
C ASN A 146 7.75 8.12 12.63
N PRO A 147 9.07 8.05 12.36
CA PRO A 147 10.05 8.60 13.27
C PRO A 147 9.87 10.09 13.58
N PHE A 148 9.33 10.87 12.64
CA PHE A 148 9.13 12.31 12.82
C PHE A 148 8.01 12.65 13.81
N TRP A 149 7.13 11.72 14.13
CA TRP A 149 6.05 11.90 15.09
C TRP A 149 6.41 11.40 16.50
N HIS A 150 7.53 10.68 16.66
CA HIS A 150 7.99 10.05 17.88
C HIS A 150 9.44 10.45 18.17
N VAL A 151 9.67 11.45 19.04
CA VAL A 151 10.99 12.04 19.30
C VAL A 151 12.06 10.99 19.64
N ARG A 152 11.76 10.04 20.53
CA ARG A 152 12.70 8.96 20.90
C ARG A 152 13.10 8.10 19.70
N LEU A 153 12.13 7.83 18.82
CA LEU A 153 12.36 7.04 17.62
C LEU A 153 13.16 7.83 16.59
N LEU A 154 12.90 9.14 16.46
CA LEU A 154 13.69 10.03 15.61
C LEU A 154 15.15 10.05 16.03
N CYS A 155 15.44 10.27 17.31
CA CYS A 155 16.82 10.25 17.85
C CYS A 155 17.50 8.91 17.57
N LYS A 156 16.83 7.78 17.83
CA LYS A 156 17.34 6.44 17.55
C LYS A 156 17.64 6.23 16.07
N THR A 157 16.76 6.69 15.18
CA THR A 157 16.91 6.56 13.72
C THR A 157 18.09 7.40 13.21
N VAL A 158 18.21 8.63 13.68
CA VAL A 158 19.34 9.52 13.35
C VAL A 158 20.66 8.92 13.82
N LEU A 159 20.75 8.50 15.08
CA LEU A 159 21.96 7.88 15.64
C LEU A 159 22.32 6.58 14.90
N GLY A 160 21.34 5.73 14.61
CA GLY A 160 21.52 4.50 13.83
C GLY A 160 22.05 4.77 12.43
N THR A 161 21.57 5.83 11.78
CA THR A 161 22.06 6.25 10.45
C THR A 161 23.50 6.75 10.51
N LEU A 162 23.87 7.56 11.51
CA LEU A 162 25.23 8.09 11.71
C LEU A 162 26.24 7.00 12.06
N THR A 163 25.83 5.99 12.80
CA THR A 163 26.70 4.88 13.23
C THR A 163 26.74 3.70 12.26
N GLY A 164 26.05 3.79 11.10
CA GLY A 164 25.95 2.69 10.13
C GLY A 164 25.18 1.47 10.63
N ARG A 165 24.57 1.55 11.82
CA ARG A 165 23.69 0.52 12.36
C ARG A 165 22.34 0.64 11.65
N SER A 166 21.79 -0.49 11.20
CA SER A 166 20.66 -0.57 10.29
C SER A 166 19.48 0.35 10.66
N ARG A 167 18.76 0.81 9.64
CA ARG A 167 17.56 1.66 9.72
C ARG A 167 16.36 1.01 10.44
N GLY A 168 16.52 -0.21 10.99
CA GLY A 168 15.46 -1.06 11.52
C GLY A 168 14.77 -0.58 12.80
N GLY A 169 14.96 0.68 13.22
CA GLY A 169 14.42 1.15 14.48
C GLY A 169 12.94 1.53 14.49
N PHE A 170 12.32 1.74 13.32
CA PHE A 170 10.95 2.22 13.21
C PHE A 170 9.95 1.20 12.65
N HIS A 171 10.42 0.08 12.09
CA HIS A 171 9.55 -1.04 11.73
C HIS A 171 9.21 -1.88 12.96
N LEU A 172 8.04 -2.51 12.94
CA LEU A 172 7.63 -3.44 13.97
C LEU A 172 8.64 -4.60 14.10
N ALA A 173 9.05 -4.92 15.33
CA ALA A 173 9.90 -6.07 15.57
C ALA A 173 9.09 -7.39 15.54
N ASP A 174 9.78 -8.53 15.34
CA ASP A 174 9.16 -9.86 15.26
C ASP A 174 8.27 -10.22 16.45
N ARG A 175 8.58 -9.70 17.65
CA ARG A 175 7.74 -9.90 18.83
C ARG A 175 6.30 -9.42 18.62
N HIS A 176 6.09 -8.30 17.90
CA HIS A 176 4.74 -7.74 17.67
C HIS A 176 3.86 -8.65 16.78
N TYR A 177 4.48 -9.55 16.02
CA TYR A 177 3.76 -10.56 15.24
C TYR A 177 3.20 -11.71 16.10
N ARG A 178 3.56 -11.73 17.40
CA ARG A 178 3.11 -12.75 18.38
C ARG A 178 2.34 -12.13 19.56
N GLU A 179 2.22 -10.83 19.60
CA GLU A 179 1.56 -10.06 20.66
C GLU A 179 0.12 -9.66 20.25
N ALA A 180 -0.52 -8.85 21.10
CA ALA A 180 -1.80 -8.23 20.78
C ALA A 180 -1.63 -7.14 19.71
N ARG A 181 -2.77 -6.61 19.25
CA ARG A 181 -2.79 -5.47 18.29
C ARG A 181 -1.95 -4.30 18.78
N VAL A 182 -1.32 -3.59 17.83
CA VAL A 182 -0.43 -2.46 18.10
C VAL A 182 -0.81 -1.29 17.20
N ASP A 183 -0.87 -0.06 17.75
CA ASP A 183 -1.05 1.15 16.96
C ASP A 183 0.18 1.39 16.08
N ILE A 184 -0.04 1.70 14.81
CA ILE A 184 0.99 1.95 13.79
C ILE A 184 0.71 3.26 13.06
N ASP A 185 1.73 3.79 12.37
CA ASP A 185 1.57 5.02 11.59
C ASP A 185 1.48 4.75 10.09
N SER A 186 2.05 3.64 9.61
CA SER A 186 1.98 3.27 8.19
C SER A 186 2.10 1.77 7.95
N SER A 187 1.51 1.32 6.85
CA SER A 187 1.60 -0.04 6.33
C SER A 187 1.59 -0.04 4.80
N SER A 188 1.98 -1.16 4.19
CA SER A 188 1.77 -1.40 2.76
C SER A 188 0.29 -1.67 2.46
N PHE A 189 -0.07 -1.69 1.16
CA PHE A 189 -1.40 -2.10 0.70
C PHE A 189 -1.62 -3.61 0.67
N VAL A 190 -0.64 -4.42 1.06
CA VAL A 190 -0.84 -5.87 1.19
C VAL A 190 -1.52 -6.20 2.51
N GLY A 191 -2.80 -6.58 2.44
CA GLY A 191 -3.63 -6.84 3.61
C GLY A 191 -3.92 -5.57 4.43
N CYS A 192 -4.09 -4.45 3.73
CA CYS A 192 -4.48 -3.18 4.35
C CYS A 192 -6.00 -3.05 4.36
N PHE A 193 -6.57 -2.94 5.54
CA PHE A 193 -7.99 -2.69 5.76
C PHE A 193 -8.22 -1.22 6.05
N VAL A 194 -9.21 -0.61 5.42
CA VAL A 194 -9.56 0.80 5.65
C VAL A 194 -11.08 0.93 5.76
N ARG A 195 -11.54 1.64 6.78
CA ARG A 195 -12.96 1.96 6.95
C ARG A 195 -13.42 2.85 5.80
N ALA A 196 -14.54 2.50 5.18
CA ALA A 196 -15.04 3.25 4.02
C ALA A 196 -15.33 4.73 4.34
N GLU A 197 -15.77 5.03 5.55
CA GLU A 197 -15.98 6.40 6.02
C GLU A 197 -14.65 7.18 6.06
N ALA A 198 -13.57 6.55 6.53
CA ALA A 198 -12.24 7.16 6.50
C ALA A 198 -11.78 7.43 5.06
N VAL A 199 -12.02 6.48 4.12
CA VAL A 199 -11.73 6.71 2.70
C VAL A 199 -12.53 7.90 2.15
N ARG A 200 -13.82 8.01 2.48
CA ARG A 200 -14.64 9.16 2.07
C ARG A 200 -14.13 10.49 2.63
N SER A 201 -13.57 10.47 3.84
CA SER A 201 -13.04 11.65 4.52
C SER A 201 -11.69 12.12 3.96
N ILE A 202 -10.72 11.21 3.79
CA ILE A 202 -9.35 11.56 3.37
C ILE A 202 -9.16 11.55 1.85
N GLY A 203 -10.11 10.97 1.10
CA GLY A 203 -10.03 10.75 -0.34
C GLY A 203 -9.45 9.41 -0.74
N LEU A 204 -9.43 9.16 -2.04
CA LEU A 204 -8.90 7.94 -2.66
C LEU A 204 -7.37 7.91 -2.65
N PRO A 205 -6.74 6.73 -2.82
CA PRO A 205 -5.31 6.63 -3.13
C PRO A 205 -4.93 7.53 -4.31
N ARG A 206 -3.71 8.06 -4.29
CA ARG A 206 -3.23 9.03 -5.28
C ARG A 206 -2.67 8.32 -6.52
N GLY A 207 -3.50 8.12 -7.53
CA GLY A 207 -3.14 7.38 -8.75
C GLY A 207 -2.00 8.00 -9.56
N GLU A 208 -1.79 9.34 -9.46
CA GLU A 208 -0.68 10.01 -10.14
C GLU A 208 0.70 9.57 -9.62
N LEU A 209 0.76 8.84 -8.51
CA LEU A 209 2.01 8.27 -8.00
C LEU A 209 2.49 7.09 -8.86
N PHE A 210 1.62 6.42 -9.55
CA PHE A 210 1.84 5.29 -10.45
C PHE A 210 2.35 4.03 -9.71
N ILE A 211 3.57 4.07 -9.14
CA ILE A 211 4.16 2.99 -8.33
C ILE A 211 5.06 3.55 -7.22
N TYR A 212 5.24 2.79 -6.15
CA TYR A 212 6.09 3.04 -4.98
C TYR A 212 5.62 4.15 -4.05
N GLY A 213 5.36 3.76 -2.83
CA GLY A 213 5.09 4.65 -1.70
C GLY A 213 3.70 5.27 -1.67
N ASP A 214 2.82 4.92 -2.59
CA ASP A 214 1.41 5.29 -2.59
C ASP A 214 0.70 4.77 -1.34
N ASP A 215 0.99 3.53 -0.96
CA ASP A 215 0.53 2.85 0.24
C ASP A 215 0.96 3.58 1.53
N ILE A 216 2.25 3.86 1.67
CA ILE A 216 2.80 4.57 2.82
C ILE A 216 2.27 6.00 2.89
N ILE A 217 2.19 6.70 1.75
CA ILE A 217 1.64 8.06 1.68
C ILE A 217 0.17 8.06 2.11
N TYR A 218 -0.60 7.05 1.66
CA TYR A 218 -2.02 6.93 1.99
C TYR A 218 -2.24 6.66 3.47
N THR A 219 -1.56 5.66 4.03
CA THR A 219 -1.71 5.26 5.44
C THR A 219 -1.17 6.32 6.41
N LEU A 220 -0.07 7.02 6.06
CA LEU A 220 0.38 8.22 6.80
C LEU A 220 -0.65 9.34 6.75
N SER A 221 -1.32 9.54 5.60
CA SER A 221 -2.37 10.56 5.47
C SER A 221 -3.59 10.20 6.31
N LEU A 222 -3.97 8.92 6.36
CA LEU A 222 -4.98 8.37 7.25
C LEU A 222 -4.67 8.69 8.72
N ARG A 223 -3.46 8.39 9.18
CA ARG A 223 -3.03 8.70 10.56
C ARG A 223 -3.01 10.21 10.84
N LYS A 224 -2.57 11.00 9.87
CA LYS A 224 -2.50 12.47 9.99
C LYS A 224 -3.87 13.12 10.09
N SER A 225 -4.94 12.52 9.55
CA SER A 225 -6.32 13.00 9.70
C SER A 225 -6.91 12.76 11.09
N GLY A 226 -6.17 12.12 12.00
CA GLY A 226 -6.64 11.75 13.34
C GLY A 226 -7.18 10.32 13.43
N SER A 227 -7.26 9.60 12.32
CA SER A 227 -7.74 8.22 12.26
C SER A 227 -6.81 7.26 13.01
N ARG A 228 -7.35 6.22 13.61
CA ARG A 228 -6.58 5.18 14.30
C ARG A 228 -6.26 4.05 13.34
N HIS A 229 -4.97 3.75 13.17
CA HIS A 229 -4.45 2.64 12.34
C HIS A 229 -3.73 1.64 13.21
N VAL A 230 -4.09 0.35 13.12
CA VAL A 230 -3.56 -0.70 13.97
C VAL A 230 -2.94 -1.85 13.15
N PHE A 231 -2.00 -2.57 13.74
CA PHE A 231 -1.53 -3.84 13.24
C PHE A 231 -2.28 -4.98 13.93
N LEU A 232 -2.81 -5.92 13.16
CA LEU A 232 -3.54 -7.10 13.62
C LEU A 232 -2.75 -8.37 13.31
N PRO A 233 -1.92 -8.88 14.23
CA PRO A 233 -1.07 -10.04 13.99
C PRO A 233 -1.84 -11.36 13.79
N SER A 234 -3.09 -11.42 14.25
CA SER A 234 -3.97 -12.58 14.05
C SER A 234 -4.50 -12.70 12.62
N ILE A 235 -4.52 -11.60 11.88
CA ILE A 235 -4.98 -11.57 10.49
C ILE A 235 -3.76 -11.78 9.59
N ARG A 236 -3.74 -12.88 8.84
CA ARG A 236 -2.55 -13.28 8.07
C ARG A 236 -2.78 -13.18 6.58
N PHE A 237 -1.77 -12.67 5.89
CA PHE A 237 -1.68 -12.65 4.43
C PHE A 237 -0.39 -13.34 3.98
N ILE A 238 -0.43 -13.94 2.81
CA ILE A 238 0.74 -14.54 2.13
C ILE A 238 1.09 -13.63 0.96
N HIS A 239 2.37 -13.27 0.82
CA HIS A 239 2.87 -12.47 -0.29
C HIS A 239 3.96 -13.25 -1.02
N ASP A 240 3.62 -13.73 -2.21
CA ASP A 240 4.50 -14.55 -3.06
C ASP A 240 5.33 -13.65 -3.99
N CYS A 241 6.01 -12.67 -3.39
CA CYS A 241 6.89 -11.80 -4.14
C CYS A 241 8.29 -12.41 -4.27
N SER A 242 8.89 -12.27 -5.45
CA SER A 242 10.28 -12.69 -5.66
C SER A 242 11.21 -11.92 -4.73
N ALA A 243 12.06 -12.63 -3.99
CA ALA A 243 13.02 -12.10 -3.01
C ALA A 243 14.10 -11.16 -3.60
N ASP A 244 14.09 -10.92 -4.91
CA ASP A 244 15.12 -10.21 -5.68
C ASP A 244 15.27 -8.70 -5.37
N LEU A 245 14.44 -8.13 -4.49
CA LEU A 245 14.61 -6.75 -4.05
C LEU A 245 15.66 -6.58 -2.94
N ARG A 246 16.26 -7.67 -2.44
CA ARG A 246 17.29 -7.62 -1.42
C ARG A 246 18.65 -7.29 -2.04
N GLY A 247 19.06 -6.02 -1.93
CA GLY A 247 20.47 -5.66 -2.06
C GLY A 247 20.95 -4.98 -3.33
N ASN A 248 20.09 -4.63 -4.27
CA ASN A 248 20.52 -3.87 -5.43
C ASN A 248 20.78 -2.40 -5.05
N ALA A 249 22.08 -1.99 -5.09
CA ALA A 249 22.48 -0.58 -4.89
C ALA A 249 21.94 0.35 -5.98
N ARG A 250 21.31 -0.21 -7.04
CA ARG A 250 20.77 0.50 -8.19
C ARG A 250 19.33 0.07 -8.45
N ILE A 251 18.45 1.04 -8.62
CA ILE A 251 17.08 0.80 -9.10
C ILE A 251 17.10 0.75 -10.63
N ALA A 252 16.67 -0.37 -11.18
CA ALA A 252 16.58 -0.58 -12.62
C ALA A 252 15.20 -1.17 -12.99
N PRO A 253 14.68 -0.84 -14.18
CA PRO A 253 15.12 0.18 -15.12
C PRO A 253 15.04 1.60 -14.55
N LEU A 254 15.68 2.58 -15.23
CA LEU A 254 15.80 3.95 -14.70
C LEU A 254 14.45 4.64 -14.44
N TRP A 255 13.42 4.38 -15.23
CA TRP A 255 12.11 4.97 -15.01
C TRP A 255 11.51 4.59 -13.63
N LYS A 256 11.86 3.41 -13.09
CA LYS A 256 11.46 3.02 -11.71
C LYS A 256 12.15 3.90 -10.67
N ALA A 257 13.42 4.26 -10.89
CA ALA A 257 14.14 5.17 -10.01
C ALA A 257 13.50 6.57 -9.97
N PHE A 258 12.95 7.04 -11.09
CA PHE A 258 12.21 8.31 -11.13
C PHE A 258 11.03 8.29 -10.13
N TYR A 259 10.18 7.26 -10.19
CA TYR A 259 9.05 7.15 -9.27
C TYR A 259 9.51 7.00 -7.83
N ALA A 260 10.48 6.14 -7.56
CA ALA A 260 11.03 5.95 -6.21
C ALA A 260 11.57 7.27 -5.61
N TYR A 261 12.22 8.09 -6.40
CA TYR A 261 12.77 9.38 -5.94
C TYR A 261 11.69 10.44 -5.80
N ARG A 262 10.83 10.63 -6.81
CA ARG A 262 9.73 11.58 -6.76
C ARG A 262 8.79 11.28 -5.60
N ASN A 263 8.31 10.04 -5.52
CA ASN A 263 7.34 9.64 -4.51
C ASN A 263 7.98 9.58 -3.11
N GLY A 264 9.26 9.21 -3.02
CA GLY A 264 10.03 9.30 -1.78
C GLY A 264 10.05 10.72 -1.21
N LEU A 265 10.22 11.77 -2.04
CA LEU A 265 10.12 13.15 -1.56
C LEU A 265 8.69 13.53 -1.14
N VAL A 266 7.67 13.06 -1.87
CA VAL A 266 6.25 13.26 -1.49
C VAL A 266 5.98 12.58 -0.14
N MET A 267 6.42 11.34 0.03
CA MET A 267 6.30 10.58 1.28
C MET A 267 6.99 11.32 2.44
N TYR A 268 8.24 11.77 2.27
CA TYR A 268 8.93 12.52 3.31
C TYR A 268 8.25 13.85 3.64
N ARG A 269 7.61 14.51 2.68
CA ARG A 269 6.83 15.71 2.95
C ARG A 269 5.63 15.42 3.85
N VAL A 270 4.93 14.30 3.63
CA VAL A 270 3.82 13.87 4.47
C VAL A 270 4.32 13.45 5.86
N ALA A 271 5.37 12.62 5.91
CA ALA A 271 5.92 12.05 7.13
C ALA A 271 6.58 13.11 8.04
N ALA A 272 7.44 13.95 7.47
CA ALA A 272 8.23 14.91 8.23
C ALA A 272 7.52 16.24 8.48
N GLY A 273 6.47 16.58 7.70
CA GLY A 273 5.76 17.84 7.85
C GLY A 273 6.70 19.05 7.84
N GLY A 274 6.72 19.84 8.91
CA GLY A 274 7.58 21.03 9.06
C GLY A 274 9.09 20.72 9.06
N TRP A 275 9.50 19.48 9.33
CA TRP A 275 10.90 19.06 9.25
C TRP A 275 11.39 18.77 7.83
N PHE A 276 10.48 18.74 6.83
CA PHE A 276 10.84 18.41 5.44
C PHE A 276 11.98 19.26 4.86
N PRO A 277 12.10 20.59 5.11
CA PRO A 277 13.23 21.38 4.63
C PRO A 277 14.61 20.87 5.08
N PHE A 278 14.70 20.22 6.24
CA PHE A 278 15.93 19.63 6.75
C PHE A 278 16.19 18.22 6.19
N VAL A 279 15.14 17.50 5.81
CA VAL A 279 15.22 16.16 5.21
C VAL A 279 15.63 16.25 3.74
N LEU A 280 15.12 17.23 3.01
CA LEU A 280 15.34 17.38 1.57
C LEU A 280 16.84 17.39 1.17
N PRO A 281 17.72 18.25 1.76
CA PRO A 281 19.13 18.24 1.38
C PRO A 281 19.82 16.90 1.66
N VAL A 282 19.46 16.22 2.75
CA VAL A 282 20.01 14.89 3.08
C VAL A 282 19.63 13.87 1.99
N LYS A 283 18.39 13.92 1.49
CA LYS A 283 17.95 13.03 0.40
C LYS A 283 18.63 13.36 -0.92
N LEU A 284 18.78 14.64 -1.25
CA LEU A 284 19.50 15.05 -2.47
C LEU A 284 20.96 14.62 -2.43
N LEU A 285 21.65 14.79 -1.30
CA LEU A 285 23.01 14.28 -1.12
C LEU A 285 23.08 12.76 -1.30
N SER A 286 22.11 12.01 -0.75
CA SER A 286 22.05 10.55 -0.93
C SER A 286 21.92 10.15 -2.41
N TRP A 287 21.18 10.90 -3.22
CA TRP A 287 21.08 10.68 -4.66
C TRP A 287 22.39 11.01 -5.39
N LEU A 288 23.07 12.09 -5.00
CA LEU A 288 24.38 12.41 -5.55
C LEU A 288 25.40 11.31 -5.23
N PHE A 289 25.41 10.75 -4.03
CA PHE A 289 26.26 9.60 -3.71
C PHE A 289 25.88 8.32 -4.49
N ALA A 290 24.60 8.13 -4.82
CA ALA A 290 24.15 6.98 -5.60
C ALA A 290 24.60 7.04 -7.07
N VAL A 291 25.00 8.20 -7.59
CA VAL A 291 25.46 8.40 -8.98
C VAL A 291 26.55 7.41 -9.41
N ARG A 292 27.40 6.99 -8.45
CA ARG A 292 28.48 6.02 -8.69
C ARG A 292 28.01 4.64 -9.15
N HIS A 293 26.75 4.28 -8.80
CA HIS A 293 26.18 2.98 -9.14
C HIS A 293 25.51 2.96 -10.52
N TYR A 294 25.40 4.10 -11.19
CA TYR A 294 24.73 4.23 -12.48
C TYR A 294 25.76 4.46 -13.61
N PRO A 295 25.75 3.67 -14.68
CA PRO A 295 26.69 3.83 -15.78
C PRO A 295 26.47 5.15 -16.54
N GLU A 296 25.20 5.50 -16.81
CA GLU A 296 24.81 6.72 -17.51
C GLU A 296 24.61 7.90 -16.54
N LYS A 297 25.69 8.40 -15.96
CA LYS A 297 25.67 9.42 -14.89
C LYS A 297 24.88 10.68 -15.26
N ARG A 298 25.04 11.19 -16.48
CA ARG A 298 24.32 12.40 -16.96
C ARG A 298 22.82 12.15 -17.01
N ARG A 299 22.40 11.01 -17.52
CA ARG A 299 20.98 10.61 -17.62
C ARG A 299 20.36 10.43 -16.24
N TYR A 300 21.09 9.80 -15.32
CA TYR A 300 20.69 9.65 -13.93
C TYR A 300 20.53 11.02 -13.24
N LEU A 301 21.48 11.94 -13.38
CA LEU A 301 21.37 13.27 -12.78
C LEU A 301 20.19 14.08 -13.36
N HIS A 302 19.92 13.96 -14.66
CA HIS A 302 18.76 14.57 -15.29
C HIS A 302 17.45 13.97 -14.74
N LEU A 303 17.43 12.65 -14.49
CA LEU A 303 16.31 11.96 -13.83
C LEU A 303 16.09 12.51 -12.43
N CYS A 304 17.15 12.62 -11.60
CA CYS A 304 17.08 13.17 -10.25
C CYS A 304 16.48 14.59 -10.24
N TRP A 305 16.93 15.44 -11.17
CA TRP A 305 16.39 16.80 -11.33
C TRP A 305 14.91 16.78 -11.72
N SER A 306 14.52 15.92 -12.66
CA SER A 306 13.14 15.78 -13.09
C SER A 306 12.24 15.29 -11.94
N ALA A 307 12.71 14.28 -11.18
CA ALA A 307 11.99 13.76 -10.01
C ALA A 307 11.82 14.83 -8.90
N LEU A 308 12.87 15.60 -8.63
CA LEU A 308 12.81 16.72 -7.67
C LEU A 308 11.80 17.77 -8.11
N ARG A 309 11.89 18.21 -9.37
CA ARG A 309 10.98 19.22 -9.92
C ARG A 309 9.52 18.79 -9.80
N ASP A 310 9.21 17.54 -10.17
CA ASP A 310 7.86 17.04 -10.16
C ASP A 310 7.32 16.84 -8.73
N ALA A 311 8.17 16.37 -7.80
CA ALA A 311 7.81 16.27 -6.39
C ALA A 311 7.47 17.65 -5.77
N LEU A 312 8.19 18.72 -6.17
CA LEU A 312 7.95 20.06 -5.67
C LEU A 312 6.71 20.70 -6.30
N ARG A 313 6.47 20.46 -7.59
CA ARG A 313 5.32 21.01 -8.33
C ARG A 313 4.00 20.30 -8.08
N LYS A 314 4.01 19.14 -7.43
CA LYS A 314 2.84 18.29 -7.17
C LYS A 314 2.09 17.87 -8.45
N ARG A 315 2.74 17.86 -9.59
CA ARG A 315 2.17 17.45 -10.89
C ARG A 315 3.20 16.67 -11.69
N PRO A 316 2.80 15.56 -12.34
CA PRO A 316 3.66 14.87 -13.30
C PRO A 316 3.98 15.81 -14.47
N SER A 317 5.24 15.83 -14.91
CA SER A 317 5.67 16.63 -16.06
C SER A 317 5.54 15.90 -17.39
N CYS A 318 5.32 14.58 -17.37
CA CYS A 318 5.16 13.74 -18.55
C CYS A 318 4.33 12.48 -18.24
N SER A 319 3.84 11.82 -19.29
CA SER A 319 3.15 10.53 -19.15
C SER A 319 4.12 9.40 -18.77
N HIS A 320 3.57 8.26 -18.34
CA HIS A 320 4.38 7.07 -18.05
C HIS A 320 5.12 6.58 -19.29
N GLU A 321 4.46 6.53 -20.44
CA GLU A 321 5.02 6.08 -21.72
C GLU A 321 6.18 6.99 -22.16
N GLU A 322 6.04 8.30 -21.96
CA GLU A 322 7.12 9.26 -22.24
C GLU A 322 8.29 9.06 -21.28
N LEU A 323 8.02 8.80 -20.01
CA LEU A 323 9.05 8.54 -19.00
C LEU A 323 9.85 7.27 -19.33
N VAL A 324 9.17 6.17 -19.71
CA VAL A 324 9.82 4.90 -20.11
C VAL A 324 10.71 5.12 -21.34
N ARG A 325 10.23 5.88 -22.35
CA ARG A 325 11.05 6.21 -23.54
C ARG A 325 12.27 7.03 -23.19
N ARG A 326 12.15 7.95 -22.23
CA ARG A 326 13.24 8.85 -21.81
C ARG A 326 14.26 8.15 -20.91
N TYR A 327 13.83 7.20 -20.10
CA TYR A 327 14.62 6.51 -19.06
C TYR A 327 14.38 4.99 -19.09
N PRO A 328 14.72 4.30 -20.19
CA PRO A 328 14.56 2.85 -20.31
C PRO A 328 15.33 2.06 -19.26
#